data_a61cbd91facc33bea7ad79f088944491
#
_entry.id   a61cbd91facc33bea7ad79f088944491
#
_cell.length_a   1.000
_cell.length_b   1.000
_cell.length_c   1.000
_cell.angle_alpha   90.00
_cell.angle_beta   90.00
_cell.angle_gamma   90.00
#
_symmetry.space_group_name_H-M   'P 1'
#
loop_
_entity.id
_entity.type
_entity.pdbx_description
1 polymer ?
#
loop_
_entity_poly.entity_id
_entity_poly.type
_entity_poly.pdbx_seq_one_letter_code
_entity_poly.pdbx_strand_id
1 'polypeptide(L)'
;VATFHYLHLRTFAHATEDAGKVREALRRAAQDDAGKLALEETPVEGANGNRIVIVEAEQRSSPAAKRLFEALARDDPAGFARVVAEQRRRLDEHLNFHLRLDKQEAYAGRVVLAPGEDAITVRGKLRSFEPKRSGNPGAAEADLDAFLQGIARRAS
;
A
#
# COMPACT_ATOMS: atom_id res chain seq x y z
N VAL A 1 -18.98 1.69 -4.69
CA VAL A 1 -17.98 2.38 -5.52
C VAL A 1 -16.63 2.31 -4.82
N ALA A 2 -15.62 1.91 -5.55
CA ALA A 2 -14.27 1.74 -5.00
C ALA A 2 -13.63 3.10 -4.71
N THR A 3 -12.98 3.21 -3.54
CA THR A 3 -12.23 4.40 -3.16
C THR A 3 -10.92 4.50 -3.93
N PHE A 4 -10.25 3.35 -4.10
CA PHE A 4 -9.00 3.31 -4.83
C PHE A 4 -9.20 2.73 -6.24
N HIS A 5 -8.58 3.37 -7.21
CA HIS A 5 -8.53 2.86 -8.57
C HIS A 5 -7.58 1.67 -8.65
N TYR A 6 -6.42 1.76 -7.99
CA TYR A 6 -5.45 0.68 -7.83
C TYR A 6 -4.49 1.00 -6.69
N LEU A 7 -3.79 -0.04 -6.23
CA LEU A 7 -2.65 0.12 -5.33
C LEU A 7 -1.40 -0.31 -6.07
N HIS A 8 -0.37 0.51 -6.04
CA HIS A 8 0.95 0.16 -6.57
C HIS A 8 1.86 -0.15 -5.38
N LEU A 9 2.42 -1.35 -5.38
CA LEU A 9 3.31 -1.81 -4.31
C LEU A 9 4.71 -1.98 -4.89
N ARG A 10 5.71 -1.55 -4.16
CA ARG A 10 7.09 -1.60 -4.58
C ARG A 10 8.00 -1.89 -3.40
N THR A 11 8.97 -2.75 -3.61
CA THR A 11 10.00 -3.02 -2.62
C THR A 11 11.31 -3.39 -3.31
N PHE A 12 12.36 -3.52 -2.52
CA PHE A 12 13.68 -3.88 -3.02
C PHE A 12 14.07 -5.23 -2.43
N ALA A 13 14.64 -6.09 -3.27
CA ALA A 13 15.32 -7.30 -2.81
C ALA A 13 16.82 -7.03 -2.90
N HIS A 14 17.47 -6.95 -1.74
CA HIS A 14 18.91 -6.73 -1.66
C HIS A 14 19.67 -8.02 -1.96
N ALA A 15 20.94 -7.90 -2.35
CA ALA A 15 21.76 -9.05 -2.74
C ALA A 15 21.85 -10.13 -1.66
N THR A 16 21.74 -9.74 -0.39
CA THR A 16 21.81 -10.64 0.77
C THR A 16 20.47 -11.23 1.16
N GLU A 17 19.38 -10.80 0.54
CA GLU A 17 18.04 -11.29 0.86
C GLU A 17 17.62 -12.42 -0.08
N ASP A 18 16.73 -13.28 0.43
CA ASP A 18 16.08 -14.29 -0.40
C ASP A 18 15.00 -13.61 -1.23
N ALA A 19 15.22 -13.49 -2.54
CA ALA A 19 14.29 -12.82 -3.45
C ALA A 19 12.91 -13.48 -3.45
N GLY A 20 12.83 -14.80 -3.27
CA GLY A 20 11.55 -15.51 -3.18
C GLY A 20 10.73 -15.06 -1.98
N LYS A 21 11.39 -14.83 -0.85
CA LYS A 21 10.72 -14.33 0.36
C LYS A 21 10.24 -12.88 0.17
N VAL A 22 11.03 -12.07 -0.52
CA VAL A 22 10.64 -10.68 -0.81
C VAL A 22 9.41 -10.64 -1.72
N ARG A 23 9.37 -11.49 -2.76
CA ARG A 23 8.19 -11.62 -3.62
C ARG A 23 6.96 -12.04 -2.83
N GLU A 24 7.11 -13.01 -1.95
CA GLU A 24 6.01 -13.48 -1.11
C GLU A 24 5.52 -12.40 -0.16
N ALA A 25 6.43 -11.63 0.42
CA ALA A 25 6.07 -10.51 1.27
C ALA A 25 5.22 -9.48 0.50
N LEU A 26 5.63 -9.18 -0.73
CA LEU A 26 4.88 -8.24 -1.57
C LEU A 26 3.49 -8.77 -1.89
N ARG A 27 3.37 -10.06 -2.25
CA ARG A 27 2.07 -10.68 -2.55
C ARG A 27 1.15 -10.67 -1.34
N ARG A 28 1.68 -10.97 -0.17
CA ARG A 28 0.89 -10.97 1.07
C ARG A 28 0.44 -9.56 1.44
N ALA A 29 1.31 -8.58 1.30
CA ALA A 29 0.94 -7.18 1.51
C ALA A 29 -0.16 -6.74 0.55
N ALA A 30 -0.09 -7.17 -0.72
CA ALA A 30 -1.08 -6.85 -1.75
C ALA A 30 -2.40 -7.61 -1.59
N GLN A 31 -2.50 -8.50 -0.61
CA GLN A 31 -3.69 -9.33 -0.39
C GLN A 31 -3.99 -10.23 -1.59
N ASP A 32 -2.94 -10.76 -2.22
CA ASP A 32 -3.03 -11.63 -3.39
C ASP A 32 -3.16 -13.09 -2.96
N ASP A 33 -4.33 -13.46 -2.45
CA ASP A 33 -4.57 -14.79 -1.90
C ASP A 33 -4.48 -15.91 -2.94
N ALA A 34 -4.81 -15.59 -4.19
CA ALA A 34 -4.79 -16.55 -5.28
C ALA A 34 -3.41 -16.70 -5.93
N GLY A 35 -2.44 -15.87 -5.58
CA GLY A 35 -1.10 -15.91 -6.16
C GLY A 35 -1.05 -15.54 -7.64
N LYS A 36 -2.04 -14.80 -8.13
CA LYS A 36 -2.18 -14.48 -9.56
C LYS A 36 -1.63 -13.12 -9.95
N LEU A 37 -1.23 -12.30 -8.97
CA LEU A 37 -0.75 -10.95 -9.24
C LEU A 37 0.58 -11.01 -9.99
N ALA A 38 0.64 -10.32 -11.13
CA ALA A 38 1.88 -10.24 -11.91
C ALA A 38 2.88 -9.34 -11.19
N LEU A 39 4.09 -9.84 -11.00
CA LEU A 39 5.18 -9.07 -10.40
C LEU A 39 6.14 -8.64 -11.50
N GLU A 40 6.53 -7.38 -11.51
CA GLU A 40 7.58 -6.87 -12.36
C GLU A 40 8.87 -6.78 -11.55
N GLU A 41 9.96 -7.28 -12.12
CA GLU A 41 11.27 -7.25 -11.46
C GLU A 41 12.25 -6.53 -12.34
N THR A 42 12.93 -5.53 -11.78
CA THR A 42 13.91 -4.72 -12.49
C THR A 42 15.23 -4.78 -11.73
N PRO A 43 16.27 -5.39 -12.30
CA PRO A 43 17.59 -5.38 -11.66
C PRO A 43 18.22 -4.00 -11.80
N VAL A 44 18.83 -3.53 -10.71
CA VAL A 44 19.58 -2.27 -10.70
C VAL A 44 20.88 -2.48 -9.93
N GLU A 45 21.90 -1.70 -10.25
CA GLU A 45 23.13 -1.70 -9.48
C GLU A 45 22.98 -0.73 -8.31
N GLY A 46 23.19 -1.25 -7.11
CA GLY A 46 23.25 -0.42 -5.92
C GLY A 46 24.64 0.14 -5.70
N ALA A 47 24.81 0.87 -4.62
CA ALA A 47 26.12 1.38 -4.21
C ALA A 47 27.11 0.22 -4.06
N ASN A 48 28.34 0.43 -4.47
CA ASN A 48 29.43 -0.55 -4.42
C ASN A 48 29.22 -1.79 -5.31
N GLY A 49 28.41 -1.65 -6.38
CA GLY A 49 28.18 -2.74 -7.31
C GLY A 49 27.28 -3.85 -6.81
N ASN A 50 26.61 -3.68 -5.68
CA ASN A 50 25.68 -4.67 -5.16
C ASN A 50 24.46 -4.75 -6.05
N ARG A 51 24.01 -5.97 -6.33
CA ARG A 51 22.82 -6.20 -7.14
C ARG A 51 21.57 -6.02 -6.29
N ILE A 52 20.69 -5.16 -6.75
CA ILE A 52 19.39 -4.93 -6.12
C ILE A 52 18.31 -5.20 -7.17
N VAL A 53 17.24 -5.89 -6.79
CA VAL A 53 16.10 -6.09 -7.68
C VAL A 53 14.92 -5.29 -7.12
N ILE A 54 14.34 -4.44 -7.97
CA ILE A 54 13.11 -3.74 -7.65
C ILE A 54 11.96 -4.68 -8.00
N VAL A 55 11.10 -4.96 -7.03
CA VAL A 55 9.93 -5.81 -7.22
C VAL A 55 8.69 -4.93 -7.09
N GLU A 56 7.86 -4.93 -8.11
CA GLU A 56 6.66 -4.10 -8.18
C GLU A 56 5.43 -4.90 -8.57
N ALA A 57 4.27 -4.46 -8.12
CA ALA A 57 2.99 -5.04 -8.50
C ALA A 57 1.91 -3.98 -8.45
N GLU A 58 0.89 -4.14 -9.27
CA GLU A 58 -0.28 -3.29 -9.27
C GLU A 58 -1.50 -4.11 -8.89
N GLN A 59 -2.10 -3.81 -7.74
CA GLN A 59 -3.30 -4.48 -7.27
C GLN A 59 -4.52 -3.66 -7.66
N ARG A 60 -5.30 -4.18 -8.60
CA ARG A 60 -6.48 -3.49 -9.11
C ARG A 60 -7.78 -3.94 -8.44
N SER A 61 -7.71 -4.94 -7.58
CA SER A 61 -8.88 -5.46 -6.89
C SER A 61 -9.31 -4.52 -5.76
N SER A 62 -10.52 -3.99 -5.84
CA SER A 62 -11.08 -3.14 -4.79
C SER A 62 -11.27 -3.89 -3.47
N PRO A 63 -11.76 -5.14 -3.47
CA PRO A 63 -11.80 -5.93 -2.23
C PRO A 63 -10.42 -6.14 -1.62
N ALA A 64 -9.39 -6.37 -2.44
CA ALA A 64 -8.03 -6.55 -1.93
C ALA A 64 -7.51 -5.27 -1.28
N ALA A 65 -7.76 -4.11 -1.89
CA ALA A 65 -7.38 -2.82 -1.31
C ALA A 65 -8.03 -2.62 0.06
N LYS A 66 -9.31 -2.93 0.16
CA LYS A 66 -10.04 -2.83 1.42
C LYS A 66 -9.45 -3.77 2.48
N ARG A 67 -9.14 -5.02 2.10
CA ARG A 67 -8.55 -5.99 3.02
C ARG A 67 -7.19 -5.53 3.56
N LEU A 68 -6.41 -4.82 2.74
CA LEU A 68 -5.12 -4.28 3.19
C LEU A 68 -5.33 -3.31 4.36
N PHE A 69 -6.25 -2.36 4.22
CA PHE A 69 -6.53 -1.39 5.27
C PHE A 69 -7.20 -2.03 6.48
N GLU A 70 -8.07 -3.02 6.27
CA GLU A 70 -8.67 -3.78 7.37
C GLU A 70 -7.60 -4.57 8.14
N ALA A 71 -6.66 -5.16 7.41
CA ALA A 71 -5.54 -5.87 8.03
C ALA A 71 -4.65 -4.93 8.83
N LEU A 72 -4.39 -3.73 8.31
CA LEU A 72 -3.62 -2.72 9.03
C LEU A 72 -4.32 -2.36 10.35
N ALA A 73 -5.62 -2.13 10.32
CA ALA A 73 -6.40 -1.80 11.53
C ALA A 73 -6.35 -2.95 12.55
N ARG A 74 -6.36 -4.20 12.09
CA ARG A 74 -6.30 -5.39 12.94
C ARG A 74 -4.91 -5.61 13.52
N ASP A 75 -3.88 -5.54 12.67
CA ASP A 75 -2.52 -5.95 13.03
C ASP A 75 -1.70 -4.81 13.66
N ASP A 76 -2.03 -3.58 13.36
CA ASP A 76 -1.34 -2.39 13.84
C ASP A 76 -2.33 -1.27 14.14
N PRO A 77 -3.15 -1.41 15.20
CA PRO A 77 -4.18 -0.40 15.51
C PRO A 77 -3.63 1.01 15.70
N ALA A 78 -2.49 1.14 16.36
CA ALA A 78 -1.85 2.44 16.57
C ALA A 78 -1.38 3.04 15.24
N GLY A 79 -0.80 2.20 14.36
CA GLY A 79 -0.41 2.62 13.02
C GLY A 79 -1.60 3.05 12.19
N PHE A 80 -2.68 2.29 12.24
CA PHE A 80 -3.92 2.64 11.52
C PHE A 80 -4.48 3.98 12.01
N ALA A 81 -4.53 4.20 13.33
CA ALA A 81 -4.99 5.47 13.90
C ALA A 81 -4.13 6.64 13.40
N ARG A 82 -2.82 6.43 13.30
CA ARG A 82 -1.89 7.43 12.77
C ARG A 82 -2.15 7.72 11.29
N VAL A 83 -2.43 6.69 10.50
CA VAL A 83 -2.79 6.84 9.09
C VAL A 83 -4.05 7.70 8.94
N VAL A 84 -5.07 7.44 9.75
CA VAL A 84 -6.30 8.24 9.75
C VAL A 84 -6.00 9.70 10.11
N ALA A 85 -5.19 9.93 11.14
CA ALA A 85 -4.84 11.28 11.58
C ALA A 85 -3.99 12.02 10.54
N GLU A 86 -3.15 11.31 9.80
CA GLU A 86 -2.22 11.87 8.83
C GLU A 86 -2.72 11.79 7.39
N GLN A 87 -3.97 11.45 7.17
CA GLN A 87 -4.45 11.13 5.83
C GLN A 87 -4.22 12.23 4.80
N ARG A 88 -4.31 13.49 5.19
CA ARG A 88 -4.06 14.61 4.27
C ARG A 88 -2.58 14.73 3.91
N ARG A 89 -1.69 14.50 4.87
CA ARG A 89 -0.24 14.55 4.62
C ARG A 89 0.26 13.38 3.78
N ARG A 90 -0.48 12.28 3.81
CA ARG A 90 -0.12 11.09 3.02
C ARG A 90 -0.67 11.14 1.60
N LEU A 91 -1.47 12.15 1.29
CA LEU A 91 -2.06 12.33 -0.03
C LEU A 91 -1.29 13.39 -0.79
N ASP A 92 -0.80 13.05 -1.99
CA ASP A 92 -0.07 13.99 -2.83
C ASP A 92 -0.99 14.75 -3.79
N GLU A 93 -0.42 15.66 -4.57
CA GLU A 93 -1.15 16.51 -5.51
C GLU A 93 -1.82 15.72 -6.65
N HIS A 94 -1.36 14.49 -6.90
CA HIS A 94 -1.91 13.61 -7.92
C HIS A 94 -2.93 12.62 -7.38
N LEU A 95 -3.38 12.81 -6.14
CA LEU A 95 -4.33 11.95 -5.45
C LEU A 95 -3.79 10.53 -5.23
N ASN A 96 -2.50 10.42 -4.98
CA ASN A 96 -1.87 9.17 -4.53
C ASN A 96 -1.73 9.19 -3.02
N PHE A 97 -2.23 8.14 -2.39
CA PHE A 97 -2.14 7.95 -0.96
C PHE A 97 -0.95 7.05 -0.64
N HIS A 98 -0.07 7.49 0.25
CA HIS A 98 1.20 6.83 0.51
C HIS A 98 1.24 6.14 1.86
N LEU A 99 1.66 4.86 1.84
CA LEU A 99 1.94 4.06 3.03
C LEU A 99 3.27 3.35 2.84
N ARG A 100 3.92 3.01 3.96
CA ARG A 100 5.08 2.10 3.95
C ARG A 100 4.82 0.99 4.96
N LEU A 101 4.89 -0.24 4.49
CA LEU A 101 4.62 -1.42 5.30
C LEU A 101 5.93 -2.14 5.63
N ASP A 102 5.98 -2.73 6.81
CA ASP A 102 7.11 -3.52 7.24
C ASP A 102 7.21 -4.80 6.39
N LYS A 103 8.36 -4.99 5.75
CA LYS A 103 8.59 -6.11 4.84
C LYS A 103 8.60 -7.46 5.56
N GLN A 104 9.23 -7.52 6.72
CA GLN A 104 9.32 -8.76 7.50
C GLN A 104 7.94 -9.17 8.03
N GLU A 105 7.18 -8.21 8.55
CA GLU A 105 5.82 -8.47 9.03
C GLU A 105 4.91 -8.91 7.88
N ALA A 106 5.07 -8.31 6.70
CA ALA A 106 4.29 -8.72 5.52
C ALA A 106 4.57 -10.18 5.15
N TYR A 107 5.83 -10.59 5.21
CA TYR A 107 6.18 -11.98 4.97
C TYR A 107 5.53 -12.92 5.99
N ALA A 108 5.37 -12.47 7.22
CA ALA A 108 4.69 -13.22 8.27
C ALA A 108 3.15 -13.16 8.14
N GLY A 109 2.63 -12.45 7.15
CA GLY A 109 1.19 -12.34 6.93
C GLY A 109 0.51 -11.21 7.70
N ARG A 110 1.28 -10.26 8.23
CA ARG A 110 0.77 -9.14 9.01
C ARG A 110 1.00 -7.82 8.29
N VAL A 111 0.05 -6.91 8.41
CA VAL A 111 0.15 -5.58 7.84
C VAL A 111 0.44 -4.59 8.95
N VAL A 112 1.68 -4.10 8.97
CA VAL A 112 2.22 -3.23 10.02
C VAL A 112 2.99 -2.10 9.35
N LEU A 113 2.87 -0.87 9.84
CA LEU A 113 3.64 0.24 9.29
C LEU A 113 5.13 0.03 9.53
N ALA A 114 5.93 0.37 8.53
CA ALA A 114 7.38 0.22 8.62
C ALA A 114 7.98 1.27 9.55
N PRO A 115 8.88 0.86 10.47
CA PRO A 115 9.59 1.82 11.32
C PRO A 115 10.76 2.49 10.61
N GLY A 116 11.23 1.95 9.49
CA GLY A 116 12.40 2.43 8.77
C GLY A 116 12.20 2.46 7.27
N GLU A 117 13.32 2.56 6.54
CA GLU A 117 13.30 2.72 5.09
C GLU A 117 13.20 1.40 4.32
N ASP A 118 13.59 0.29 4.93
CA ASP A 118 13.47 -1.02 4.30
C ASP A 118 12.01 -1.51 4.39
N ALA A 119 11.23 -1.13 3.42
CA ALA A 119 9.78 -1.25 3.49
C ALA A 119 9.19 -1.59 2.13
N ILE A 120 7.93 -2.03 2.16
CA ILE A 120 7.09 -2.11 0.98
C ILE A 120 6.36 -0.77 0.88
N THR A 121 6.64 -0.02 -0.17
CA THR A 121 5.97 1.25 -0.42
C THR A 121 4.64 0.97 -1.12
N VAL A 122 3.56 1.50 -0.57
CA VAL A 122 2.23 1.38 -1.16
C VAL A 122 1.77 2.77 -1.59
N ARG A 123 1.39 2.89 -2.85
CA ARG A 123 0.83 4.10 -3.42
C ARG A 123 -0.56 3.78 -3.94
N GLY A 124 -1.57 4.27 -3.24
CA GLY A 124 -2.96 4.06 -3.62
C GLY A 124 -3.48 5.22 -4.45
N LYS A 125 -3.83 4.96 -5.70
CA LYS A 125 -4.43 5.98 -6.57
C LYS A 125 -5.90 6.10 -6.23
N LEU A 126 -6.31 7.28 -5.74
CA LEU A 126 -7.72 7.53 -5.50
C LEU A 126 -8.46 7.69 -6.83
N ARG A 127 -9.73 7.30 -6.84
CA ARG A 127 -10.57 7.56 -7.98
C ARG A 127 -10.73 9.06 -8.13
N SER A 128 -10.47 9.57 -9.33
CA SER A 128 -10.73 10.96 -9.62
C SER A 128 -12.22 11.12 -9.94
N PHE A 129 -12.90 11.91 -9.13
CA PHE A 129 -14.22 12.38 -9.51
C PHE A 129 -13.99 13.46 -10.56
N GLU A 130 -14.75 13.41 -11.65
CA GLU A 130 -14.57 14.36 -12.75
C GLU A 130 -14.60 15.80 -12.24
N PRO A 131 -13.50 16.57 -12.40
CA PRO A 131 -13.44 17.95 -11.92
C PRO A 131 -14.50 18.82 -12.51
N LYS A 132 -15.01 18.46 -13.70
CA LYS A 132 -16.00 19.24 -14.45
C LYS A 132 -17.39 19.21 -13.85
N ARG A 133 -17.71 18.18 -13.06
CA ARG A 133 -19.05 18.02 -12.49
C ARG A 133 -19.14 18.40 -11.03
N SER A 134 -18.13 18.11 -10.27
CA SER A 134 -18.17 18.37 -8.85
C SER A 134 -17.74 19.78 -8.49
N GLY A 135 -16.83 20.39 -9.28
CA GLY A 135 -16.21 21.64 -8.91
C GLY A 135 -15.58 21.60 -7.52
N ASN A 136 -15.49 20.42 -6.92
CA ASN A 136 -15.08 20.24 -5.54
C ASN A 136 -13.83 19.37 -5.48
N PRO A 137 -12.65 19.96 -5.35
CA PRO A 137 -11.40 19.20 -5.25
C PRO A 137 -11.32 18.37 -3.97
N GLY A 138 -12.19 18.60 -3.00
CA GLY A 138 -12.23 17.84 -1.76
C GLY A 138 -13.04 16.56 -1.83
N ALA A 139 -13.67 16.23 -2.97
CA ALA A 139 -14.53 15.04 -3.08
C ALA A 139 -13.74 13.74 -2.85
N ALA A 140 -12.55 13.63 -3.44
CA ALA A 140 -11.69 12.46 -3.26
C ALA A 140 -11.22 12.32 -1.82
N GLU A 141 -10.89 13.43 -1.17
CA GLU A 141 -10.47 13.45 0.23
C GLU A 141 -11.61 13.02 1.15
N ALA A 142 -12.83 13.49 0.88
CA ALA A 142 -14.01 13.12 1.67
C ALA A 142 -14.32 11.63 1.51
N ASP A 143 -14.17 11.08 0.31
CA ASP A 143 -14.37 9.66 0.05
C ASP A 143 -13.33 8.81 0.79
N LEU A 144 -12.08 9.24 0.77
CA LEU A 144 -11.00 8.58 1.51
C LEU A 144 -11.30 8.57 3.02
N ASP A 145 -11.70 9.71 3.56
CA ASP A 145 -12.03 9.80 4.98
C ASP A 145 -13.18 8.87 5.35
N ALA A 146 -14.23 8.85 4.55
CA ALA A 146 -15.37 7.95 4.79
C ALA A 146 -14.94 6.48 4.75
N PHE A 147 -14.06 6.12 3.83
CA PHE A 147 -13.51 4.77 3.72
C PHE A 147 -12.74 4.38 4.99
N LEU A 148 -11.82 5.24 5.43
CA LEU A 148 -11.01 4.98 6.62
C LEU A 148 -11.85 4.94 7.90
N GLN A 149 -12.79 5.87 8.04
CA GLN A 149 -13.69 5.89 9.20
C GLN A 149 -14.60 4.65 9.24
N GLY A 150 -15.03 4.17 8.07
CA GLY A 150 -15.81 2.95 7.98
C GLY A 150 -15.04 1.74 8.50
N ILE A 151 -13.76 1.64 8.19
CA ILE A 151 -12.90 0.56 8.68
C ILE A 151 -12.67 0.72 10.20
N ALA A 152 -12.42 1.94 10.66
CA ALA A 152 -12.19 2.23 12.07
C ALA A 152 -13.38 1.80 12.93
N ARG A 153 -14.61 2.08 12.47
CA ARG A 153 -15.82 1.69 13.19
C ARG A 153 -16.00 0.18 13.30
N ARG A 154 -15.64 -0.55 12.25
CA ARG A 154 -15.73 -2.02 12.25
C ARG A 154 -14.65 -2.68 13.09
N ALA A 155 -13.52 -2.01 13.27
CA ALA A 155 -12.38 -2.54 14.01
C ALA A 155 -12.50 -2.30 15.53
N SER A 156 -13.38 -1.39 15.96
CA SER A 156 -13.55 -1.06 17.37
C SER A 156 -14.57 -1.96 18.07
#